data_488e2d3d479cc33ad6a335d7d097dec8
#
_entry.id   488e2d3d479cc33ad6a335d7d097dec8
#
_cell.length_a   1.000
_cell.length_b   1.000
_cell.length_c   1.000
_cell.angle_alpha   90.00
_cell.angle_beta   90.00
_cell.angle_gamma   90.00
#
_symmetry.space_group_name_H-M   'P 1'
#
loop_
_entity.id
_entity.type
_entity.pdbx_description
1 polymer ?
#
loop_
_entity_poly.entity_id
_entity_poly.type
_entity_poly.pdbx_seq_one_letter_code
_entity_poly.pdbx_strand_id
1 'polypeptide(L)'
;VKGKQLTHDLARAKSYHEDPLVALPIASNVLIDLYATSDRIIADAGAIVVPTQVLVSGKDAVVRPKHQKEFYSNLSSSIKEIHVLDGFFHDTLGELEREKAFDLIKKFIQKVEANSSKDNLLDADKSGYTFKEYQELLKPKASSSLKEINYAMTRSSMNLIGKKASEGLKIGVE
;
A
#
# COMPACT_ATOMS: atom_id res chain seq x y z
N VAL A 1 1.42 1.08 -19.60
CA VAL A 1 1.87 2.49 -19.42
C VAL A 1 3.19 2.65 -20.16
N LYS A 2 3.40 3.79 -20.82
CA LYS A 2 4.67 4.09 -21.54
C LYS A 2 5.57 4.93 -20.64
N GLY A 3 6.88 4.71 -20.63
CA GLY A 3 7.84 5.45 -19.79
C GLY A 3 7.72 6.97 -19.90
N LYS A 4 7.46 7.49 -21.09
CA LYS A 4 7.21 8.94 -21.33
C LYS A 4 5.93 9.50 -20.67
N GLN A 5 5.04 8.64 -20.16
CA GLN A 5 3.86 9.04 -19.39
C GLN A 5 4.13 9.02 -17.89
N LEU A 6 5.27 8.45 -17.48
CA LEU A 6 5.67 8.33 -16.09
C LEU A 6 6.51 9.51 -15.62
N THR A 7 7.39 10.03 -16.47
CA THR A 7 8.33 11.09 -16.11
C THR A 7 8.79 11.88 -17.35
N HIS A 8 9.23 13.11 -17.12
CA HIS A 8 9.91 13.94 -18.12
C HIS A 8 11.40 13.59 -18.28
N ASP A 9 11.98 12.82 -17.35
CA ASP A 9 13.35 12.33 -17.47
C ASP A 9 13.42 11.22 -18.53
N LEU A 10 14.00 11.56 -19.69
CA LEU A 10 14.09 10.63 -20.82
C LEU A 10 15.00 9.44 -20.54
N ALA A 11 16.05 9.61 -19.73
CA ALA A 11 16.94 8.51 -19.36
C ALA A 11 16.18 7.49 -18.47
N ARG A 12 15.41 8.00 -17.52
CA ARG A 12 14.57 7.18 -16.65
C ARG A 12 13.42 6.53 -17.43
N ALA A 13 12.75 7.26 -18.32
CA ALA A 13 11.73 6.71 -19.20
C ALA A 13 12.27 5.58 -20.10
N LYS A 14 13.53 5.68 -20.54
CA LYS A 14 14.22 4.65 -21.32
C LYS A 14 14.53 3.43 -20.46
N SER A 15 15.12 3.63 -19.27
CA SER A 15 15.43 2.52 -18.35
C SER A 15 14.20 1.69 -17.97
N TYR A 16 13.03 2.34 -17.82
CA TYR A 16 11.76 1.64 -17.58
C TYR A 16 11.40 0.64 -18.70
N HIS A 17 11.69 0.96 -19.96
CA HIS A 17 11.43 0.08 -21.08
C HIS A 17 12.47 -1.03 -21.25
N GLU A 18 13.68 -0.80 -20.78
CA GLU A 18 14.82 -1.72 -20.91
C GLU A 18 14.95 -2.65 -19.70
N ASP A 19 14.19 -2.41 -18.62
CA ASP A 19 14.20 -3.22 -17.40
C ASP A 19 13.48 -4.56 -17.65
N PRO A 20 14.19 -5.69 -17.61
CA PRO A 20 13.61 -7.02 -17.85
C PRO A 20 12.60 -7.43 -16.76
N LEU A 21 12.58 -6.75 -15.61
CA LEU A 21 11.64 -7.01 -14.52
C LEU A 21 10.31 -6.28 -14.72
N VAL A 22 10.22 -5.33 -15.65
CA VAL A 22 9.00 -4.60 -15.95
C VAL A 22 8.15 -5.35 -16.97
N ALA A 23 7.08 -6.00 -16.51
CA ALA A 23 6.09 -6.61 -17.37
C ALA A 23 5.17 -5.55 -17.97
N LEU A 24 5.17 -5.42 -19.31
CA LEU A 24 4.30 -4.47 -20.01
C LEU A 24 2.81 -4.87 -19.99
N PRO A 25 2.42 -6.16 -20.15
CA PRO A 25 1.03 -6.59 -20.02
C PRO A 25 0.66 -6.77 -18.55
N ILE A 26 -0.52 -6.25 -18.17
CA ILE A 26 -1.12 -6.48 -16.86
C ILE A 26 -2.31 -7.41 -17.06
N ALA A 27 -2.41 -8.47 -16.25
CA ALA A 27 -3.56 -9.36 -16.28
C ALA A 27 -4.82 -8.63 -15.79
N SER A 28 -5.96 -8.91 -16.42
CA SER A 28 -7.22 -8.20 -16.15
C SER A 28 -7.69 -8.34 -14.71
N ASN A 29 -7.48 -9.51 -14.08
CA ASN A 29 -7.81 -9.73 -12.67
C ASN A 29 -6.98 -8.84 -11.75
N VAL A 30 -5.67 -8.66 -12.02
CA VAL A 30 -4.81 -7.76 -11.23
C VAL A 30 -5.31 -6.33 -11.32
N LEU A 31 -5.77 -5.91 -12.50
CA LEU A 31 -6.32 -4.56 -12.68
C LEU A 31 -7.63 -4.36 -11.89
N ILE A 32 -8.52 -5.35 -11.91
CA ILE A 32 -9.77 -5.34 -11.13
C ILE A 32 -9.47 -5.27 -9.63
N ASP A 33 -8.55 -6.10 -9.14
CA ASP A 33 -8.14 -6.14 -7.74
C ASP A 33 -7.48 -4.82 -7.30
N LEU A 34 -6.74 -4.16 -8.20
CA LEU A 34 -6.14 -2.86 -7.95
C LEU A 34 -7.21 -1.77 -7.73
N TYR A 35 -8.26 -1.76 -8.56
CA TYR A 35 -9.39 -0.83 -8.36
C TYR A 35 -10.13 -1.10 -7.06
N ALA A 36 -10.49 -2.34 -6.78
CA ALA A 36 -11.17 -2.72 -5.53
C ALA A 36 -10.31 -2.37 -4.29
N THR A 37 -8.99 -2.55 -4.37
CA THR A 37 -8.06 -2.19 -3.30
C THR A 37 -7.98 -0.68 -3.13
N SER A 38 -7.97 0.09 -4.22
CA SER A 38 -7.98 1.56 -4.19
C SER A 38 -9.21 2.09 -3.48
N ASP A 39 -10.40 1.57 -3.80
CA ASP A 39 -11.65 1.97 -3.16
C ASP A 39 -11.64 1.66 -1.66
N ARG A 40 -11.12 0.50 -1.27
CA ARG A 40 -10.98 0.12 0.14
C ARG A 40 -10.01 1.03 0.89
N ILE A 41 -8.84 1.34 0.32
CA ILE A 41 -7.86 2.24 0.94
C ILE A 41 -8.48 3.62 1.19
N ILE A 42 -9.27 4.13 0.26
CA ILE A 42 -9.95 5.43 0.42
C ILE A 42 -11.02 5.35 1.53
N ALA A 43 -11.81 4.27 1.57
CA ALA A 43 -12.83 4.06 2.59
C ALA A 43 -12.22 3.91 3.99
N ASP A 44 -11.11 3.19 4.10
CA ASP A 44 -10.44 2.86 5.36
C ASP A 44 -9.41 3.93 5.79
N ALA A 45 -9.24 5.00 5.02
CA ALA A 45 -8.25 6.05 5.31
C ALA A 45 -8.41 6.69 6.70
N GLY A 46 -9.64 6.67 7.25
CA GLY A 46 -9.92 7.12 8.61
C GLY A 46 -9.20 6.34 9.72
N ALA A 47 -8.74 5.13 9.43
CA ALA A 47 -7.93 4.34 10.37
C ALA A 47 -6.46 4.81 10.46
N ILE A 48 -6.01 5.66 9.52
CA ILE A 48 -4.64 6.18 9.48
C ILE A 48 -4.53 7.40 10.38
N VAL A 49 -3.88 7.23 11.51
CA VAL A 49 -3.68 8.27 12.54
C VAL A 49 -2.24 8.76 12.64
N VAL A 50 -1.30 8.07 12.00
CA VAL A 50 0.12 8.45 11.98
C VAL A 50 0.36 9.71 11.13
N PRO A 51 1.42 10.51 11.40
CA PRO A 51 1.78 11.64 10.56
C PRO A 51 1.88 11.24 9.10
N THR A 52 1.13 11.91 8.23
CA THR A 52 0.98 11.52 6.82
C THR A 52 1.14 12.70 5.88
N GLN A 53 2.06 12.59 4.93
CA GLN A 53 2.19 13.52 3.82
C GLN A 53 1.78 12.86 2.51
N VAL A 54 0.96 13.53 1.71
CA VAL A 54 0.54 13.09 0.38
C VAL A 54 1.12 14.04 -0.67
N LEU A 55 1.96 13.51 -1.55
CA LEU A 55 2.48 14.23 -2.71
C LEU A 55 1.70 13.81 -3.94
N VAL A 56 1.03 14.75 -4.57
CA VAL A 56 0.17 14.51 -5.74
C VAL A 56 0.85 15.05 -6.99
N SER A 57 1.17 14.19 -7.93
CA SER A 57 1.62 14.61 -9.26
C SER A 57 0.46 15.20 -10.04
N GLY A 58 0.55 16.50 -10.40
CA GLY A 58 -0.55 17.26 -10.96
C GLY A 58 -0.99 16.80 -12.35
N LYS A 59 -0.10 16.19 -13.13
CA LYS A 59 -0.35 15.60 -14.46
C LYS A 59 -0.21 14.09 -14.48
N ASP A 60 -0.52 13.42 -13.36
CA ASP A 60 -0.52 11.97 -13.29
C ASP A 60 -1.63 11.38 -14.18
N ALA A 61 -1.21 10.63 -15.21
CA ALA A 61 -2.11 9.94 -16.13
C ALA A 61 -2.46 8.51 -15.66
N VAL A 62 -1.79 8.00 -14.62
CA VAL A 62 -1.97 6.64 -14.09
C VAL A 62 -2.91 6.65 -12.88
N VAL A 63 -2.63 7.53 -11.91
CA VAL A 63 -3.46 7.69 -10.71
C VAL A 63 -4.08 9.07 -10.68
N ARG A 64 -5.40 9.13 -10.73
CA ARG A 64 -6.12 10.42 -10.80
C ARG A 64 -5.93 11.23 -9.53
N PRO A 65 -5.52 12.50 -9.62
CA PRO A 65 -5.34 13.38 -8.46
C PRO A 65 -6.59 13.52 -7.57
N LYS A 66 -7.79 13.35 -8.13
CA LYS A 66 -9.06 13.39 -7.39
C LYS A 66 -9.09 12.35 -6.27
N HIS A 67 -8.74 11.10 -6.55
CA HIS A 67 -8.79 10.02 -5.56
C HIS A 67 -7.70 10.16 -4.48
N GLN A 68 -6.54 10.71 -4.84
CA GLN A 68 -5.49 11.03 -3.87
C GLN A 68 -5.93 12.14 -2.90
N LYS A 69 -6.66 13.16 -3.39
CA LYS A 69 -7.24 14.22 -2.55
C LYS A 69 -8.35 13.69 -1.66
N GLU A 70 -9.17 12.78 -2.16
CA GLU A 70 -10.23 12.11 -1.40
C GLU A 70 -9.63 11.25 -0.27
N PHE A 71 -8.61 10.45 -0.57
CA PHE A 71 -7.84 9.71 0.44
C PHE A 71 -7.32 10.65 1.53
N TYR A 72 -6.67 11.75 1.15
CA TYR A 72 -6.16 12.73 2.10
C TYR A 72 -7.25 13.33 2.99
N SER A 73 -8.42 13.66 2.42
CA SER A 73 -9.52 14.24 3.20
C SER A 73 -10.05 13.29 4.26
N ASN A 74 -10.03 11.99 3.98
CA ASN A 74 -10.52 10.94 4.88
C ASN A 74 -9.52 10.53 5.98
N LEU A 75 -8.23 10.91 5.87
CA LEU A 75 -7.23 10.62 6.90
C LEU A 75 -7.61 11.21 8.26
N SER A 76 -7.48 10.44 9.32
CA SER A 76 -7.67 10.89 10.72
C SER A 76 -6.39 11.39 11.38
N SER A 77 -5.27 11.41 10.67
CA SER A 77 -4.00 11.93 11.19
C SER A 77 -4.12 13.40 11.62
N SER A 78 -3.67 13.71 12.83
CA SER A 78 -3.59 15.09 13.37
C SER A 78 -2.48 15.91 12.69
N ILE A 79 -1.45 15.26 12.15
CA ILE A 79 -0.36 15.87 11.40
C ILE A 79 -0.44 15.34 9.97
N LYS A 80 -1.18 16.04 9.11
CA LYS A 80 -1.29 15.67 7.70
C LYS A 80 -1.09 16.86 6.78
N GLU A 81 -0.46 16.60 5.62
CA GLU A 81 -0.20 17.58 4.57
C GLU A 81 -0.48 16.99 3.21
N ILE A 82 -0.93 17.84 2.28
CA ILE A 82 -1.05 17.49 0.87
C ILE A 82 -0.41 18.56 0.02
N HIS A 83 0.41 18.15 -0.95
CA HIS A 83 1.03 19.05 -1.91
C HIS A 83 0.77 18.57 -3.32
N VAL A 84 0.27 19.45 -4.17
CA VAL A 84 0.11 19.19 -5.60
C VAL A 84 1.35 19.73 -6.33
N LEU A 85 2.09 18.84 -6.96
CA LEU A 85 3.26 19.16 -7.76
C LEU A 85 2.81 19.38 -9.21
N ASP A 86 2.50 20.61 -9.55
CA ASP A 86 2.04 20.98 -10.87
C ASP A 86 3.05 20.61 -11.95
N GLY A 87 2.56 19.98 -13.01
CA GLY A 87 3.40 19.54 -14.11
C GLY A 87 4.02 18.16 -13.93
N PHE A 88 4.14 17.62 -12.72
CA PHE A 88 4.73 16.30 -12.47
C PHE A 88 3.87 15.19 -13.04
N PHE A 89 4.53 14.16 -13.62
CA PHE A 89 3.93 12.93 -14.05
C PHE A 89 3.95 11.90 -12.91
N HIS A 90 3.58 10.66 -13.20
CA HIS A 90 3.34 9.60 -12.20
C HIS A 90 4.53 9.30 -11.29
N ASP A 91 5.75 9.27 -11.82
CA ASP A 91 6.96 8.98 -11.05
C ASP A 91 7.48 10.25 -10.37
N THR A 92 6.76 10.68 -9.34
CA THR A 92 7.03 11.92 -8.58
C THR A 92 8.51 12.10 -8.19
N LEU A 93 9.15 11.02 -7.71
CA LEU A 93 10.53 11.06 -7.24
C LEU A 93 11.55 10.79 -8.36
N GLY A 94 11.08 10.40 -9.51
CA GLY A 94 11.87 10.21 -10.72
C GLY A 94 11.75 11.35 -11.73
N GLU A 95 11.11 12.46 -11.38
CA GLU A 95 10.98 13.63 -12.23
C GLU A 95 12.28 14.44 -12.32
N LEU A 96 12.41 15.27 -13.37
CA LEU A 96 13.55 16.20 -13.52
C LEU A 96 13.62 17.18 -12.34
N GLU A 97 12.46 17.66 -11.90
CA GLU A 97 12.34 18.62 -10.79
C GLU A 97 12.11 17.96 -9.43
N ARG A 98 12.49 16.69 -9.25
CA ARG A 98 12.27 15.90 -8.01
C ARG A 98 12.77 16.56 -6.73
N GLU A 99 13.74 17.49 -6.82
CA GLU A 99 14.23 18.22 -5.66
C GLU A 99 13.11 18.99 -4.95
N LYS A 100 12.09 19.46 -5.68
CA LYS A 100 10.90 20.09 -5.09
C LYS A 100 10.15 19.11 -4.16
N ALA A 101 10.04 17.85 -4.59
CA ALA A 101 9.41 16.80 -3.78
C ALA A 101 10.27 16.45 -2.55
N PHE A 102 11.59 16.32 -2.73
CA PHE A 102 12.51 16.04 -1.63
C PHE A 102 12.52 17.16 -0.58
N ASP A 103 12.46 18.41 -0.98
CA ASP A 103 12.38 19.53 -0.04
C ASP A 103 11.10 19.51 0.79
N LEU A 104 9.95 19.14 0.18
CA LEU A 104 8.69 18.97 0.89
C LEU A 104 8.76 17.81 1.88
N ILE A 105 9.31 16.68 1.47
CA ILE A 105 9.48 15.49 2.33
C ILE A 105 10.38 15.86 3.51
N LYS A 106 11.52 16.49 3.28
CA LYS A 106 12.47 16.88 4.31
C LYS A 106 11.82 17.83 5.34
N LYS A 107 11.08 18.83 4.87
CA LYS A 107 10.37 19.77 5.74
C LYS A 107 9.30 19.07 6.59
N PHE A 108 8.58 18.12 5.99
CA PHE A 108 7.57 17.36 6.71
C PHE A 108 8.19 16.47 7.79
N ILE A 109 9.28 15.75 7.49
CA ILE A 109 10.01 14.95 8.48
C ILE A 109 10.46 15.83 9.64
N GLN A 110 11.12 16.97 9.36
CA GLN A 110 11.56 17.91 10.40
C GLN A 110 10.39 18.42 11.26
N LYS A 111 9.24 18.70 10.64
CA LYS A 111 8.03 19.11 11.36
C LYS A 111 7.51 18.02 12.29
N VAL A 112 7.48 16.77 11.81
CA VAL A 112 7.05 15.61 12.62
C VAL A 112 8.01 15.41 13.79
N GLU A 113 9.31 15.43 13.56
CA GLU A 113 10.34 15.29 14.61
C GLU A 113 10.24 16.38 15.66
N ALA A 114 10.00 17.63 15.24
CA ALA A 114 9.85 18.76 16.16
C ALA A 114 8.58 18.69 17.02
N ASN A 115 7.52 18.03 16.51
CA ASN A 115 6.25 17.89 17.20
C ASN A 115 6.12 16.57 17.96
N SER A 116 7.03 15.62 17.74
CA SER A 116 7.00 14.36 18.46
C SER A 116 7.70 14.52 19.81
N SER A 117 6.95 14.39 20.91
CA SER A 117 7.56 13.93 22.14
C SER A 117 8.08 12.51 21.86
N LYS A 118 9.35 12.22 22.20
CA LYS A 118 9.98 10.91 21.98
C LYS A 118 9.15 9.74 22.52
N ASP A 119 8.35 9.99 23.54
CA ASP A 119 7.48 9.01 24.18
C ASP A 119 6.23 8.66 23.33
N ASN A 120 5.66 9.63 22.61
CA ASN A 120 4.43 9.41 21.81
C ASN A 120 4.66 8.61 20.54
N LEU A 121 5.84 8.72 19.89
CA LEU A 121 6.16 7.91 18.71
C LEU A 121 6.38 6.45 19.05
N LEU A 122 7.04 6.17 20.19
CA LEU A 122 7.24 4.82 20.68
C LEU A 122 5.93 4.14 21.05
N ASP A 123 4.94 4.88 21.55
CA ASP A 123 3.65 4.32 21.92
C ASP A 123 2.70 4.14 20.71
N ALA A 124 2.78 5.01 19.73
CA ALA A 124 2.03 4.86 18.47
C ALA A 124 2.55 3.71 17.60
N ASP A 125 3.88 3.49 17.57
CA ASP A 125 4.54 2.45 16.75
C ASP A 125 4.35 1.04 17.34
N LYS A 126 3.96 0.93 18.60
CA LYS A 126 3.70 -0.36 19.27
C LYS A 126 2.36 -0.99 18.87
N SER A 127 1.63 -0.45 17.89
CA SER A 127 0.33 -0.97 17.43
C SER A 127 -0.65 -1.22 18.59
N GLY A 128 -0.61 -0.38 19.62
CA GLY A 128 -1.39 -0.55 20.85
C GLY A 128 -0.85 -1.58 21.83
N TYR A 129 0.29 -2.20 21.55
CA TYR A 129 0.95 -3.13 22.48
C TYR A 129 2.02 -2.42 23.30
N THR A 130 2.05 -2.68 24.60
CA THR A 130 3.21 -2.35 25.42
C THR A 130 4.39 -3.24 25.04
N PHE A 131 5.62 -2.82 25.34
CA PHE A 131 6.82 -3.64 25.09
C PHE A 131 6.72 -5.04 25.73
N LYS A 132 6.07 -5.15 26.88
CA LYS A 132 5.83 -6.41 27.58
C LYS A 132 4.87 -7.31 26.80
N GLU A 133 3.77 -6.77 26.29
CA GLU A 133 2.81 -7.51 25.47
C GLU A 133 3.43 -7.94 24.14
N TYR A 134 4.24 -7.08 23.52
CA TYR A 134 5.00 -7.43 22.32
C TYR A 134 5.98 -8.58 22.57
N GLN A 135 6.69 -8.58 23.68
CA GLN A 135 7.57 -9.69 24.05
C GLN A 135 6.79 -10.99 24.35
N GLU A 136 5.58 -10.89 24.85
CA GLU A 136 4.72 -12.06 25.04
C GLU A 136 4.21 -12.64 23.71
N LEU A 137 3.93 -11.80 22.72
CA LEU A 137 3.58 -12.23 21.36
C LEU A 137 4.72 -12.96 20.64
N LEU A 138 5.98 -12.59 20.93
CA LEU A 138 7.15 -13.24 20.36
C LEU A 138 7.47 -14.61 21.00
N LYS A 139 6.89 -14.93 22.16
CA LYS A 139 7.05 -16.26 22.77
C LYS A 139 6.34 -17.29 21.90
N PRO A 140 6.99 -18.41 21.55
CA PRO A 140 6.31 -19.49 20.84
C PRO A 140 5.10 -19.91 21.66
N LYS A 141 3.91 -19.83 21.08
CA LYS A 141 2.68 -20.31 21.73
C LYS A 141 2.85 -21.81 21.98
N ALA A 142 2.94 -22.20 23.26
CA ALA A 142 2.89 -23.58 23.65
C ALA A 142 1.53 -24.15 23.23
N SER A 143 1.55 -25.13 22.32
CA SER A 143 0.45 -25.91 21.78
C SER A 143 -0.84 -25.16 21.45
N SER A 144 -1.17 -25.13 20.15
CA SER A 144 -2.49 -24.74 19.65
C SER A 144 -3.59 -25.45 20.43
N SER A 145 -4.59 -24.71 20.89
CA SER A 145 -5.73 -25.28 21.60
C SER A 145 -6.42 -26.30 20.67
N LEU A 146 -7.07 -27.31 21.25
CA LEU A 146 -7.88 -28.30 20.50
C LEU A 146 -8.85 -27.64 19.51
N LYS A 147 -9.31 -26.41 19.81
CA LYS A 147 -10.17 -25.61 18.90
C LYS A 147 -9.42 -25.13 17.65
N GLU A 148 -8.16 -24.73 17.75
CA GLU A 148 -7.35 -24.28 16.60
C GLU A 148 -6.95 -25.48 15.73
N ILE A 149 -6.67 -26.64 16.33
CA ILE A 149 -6.40 -27.90 15.62
C ILE A 149 -7.65 -28.32 14.86
N ASN A 150 -8.84 -28.29 15.49
CA ASN A 150 -10.10 -28.60 14.84
C ASN A 150 -10.42 -27.63 13.70
N TYR A 151 -10.16 -26.32 13.87
CA TYR A 151 -10.36 -25.32 12.80
C TYR A 151 -9.42 -25.57 11.61
N ALA A 152 -8.14 -25.85 11.87
CA ALA A 152 -7.18 -26.17 10.82
C ALA A 152 -7.52 -27.46 10.07
N MET A 153 -7.98 -28.50 10.77
CA MET A 153 -8.45 -29.76 10.18
C MET A 153 -9.71 -29.54 9.34
N THR A 154 -10.68 -28.76 9.82
CA THR A 154 -11.94 -28.48 9.09
C THR A 154 -11.66 -27.68 7.81
N ARG A 155 -10.76 -26.70 7.88
CA ARG A 155 -10.34 -25.89 6.71
C ARG A 155 -9.59 -26.74 5.68
N SER A 156 -8.73 -27.66 6.13
CA SER A 156 -8.00 -28.58 5.25
C SER A 156 -8.97 -29.56 4.55
N SER A 157 -9.98 -30.06 5.27
CA SER A 157 -11.01 -30.95 4.73
C SER A 157 -11.91 -30.26 3.71
N MET A 158 -12.28 -28.98 3.96
CA MET A 158 -13.06 -28.18 3.00
C MET A 158 -12.27 -27.90 1.71
N ASN A 159 -10.96 -27.61 1.81
CA ASN A 159 -10.10 -27.43 0.64
C ASN A 159 -9.97 -28.72 -0.18
N LEU A 160 -9.94 -29.89 0.47
CA LEU A 160 -9.89 -31.19 -0.21
C LEU A 160 -11.21 -31.50 -0.95
N ILE A 161 -12.35 -31.17 -0.33
CA ILE A 161 -13.69 -31.36 -0.93
C ILE A 161 -13.85 -30.41 -2.14
N GLY A 162 -13.45 -29.14 -2.00
CA GLY A 162 -13.47 -28.17 -3.10
C GLY A 162 -12.60 -28.60 -4.29
N LYS A 163 -11.43 -29.18 -4.01
CA LYS A 163 -10.52 -29.67 -5.05
C LYS A 163 -11.09 -30.90 -5.78
N LYS A 164 -11.69 -31.87 -5.07
CA LYS A 164 -12.35 -33.02 -5.66
C LYS A 164 -13.61 -32.65 -6.46
N ALA A 165 -14.37 -31.65 -6.02
CA ALA A 165 -15.53 -31.14 -6.76
C ALA A 165 -15.11 -30.48 -8.10
N SER A 166 -14.00 -29.73 -8.11
CA SER A 166 -13.48 -29.12 -9.33
C SER A 166 -12.87 -30.14 -10.31
N GLU A 167 -12.32 -31.23 -9.82
CA GLU A 167 -11.80 -32.34 -10.67
C GLU A 167 -12.95 -33.20 -11.22
N GLY A 168 -14.04 -33.40 -10.46
CA GLY A 168 -15.23 -34.12 -10.92
C GLY A 168 -16.01 -33.41 -12.03
N LEU A 169 -15.95 -32.09 -12.10
CA LEU A 169 -16.61 -31.30 -13.15
C LEU A 169 -15.88 -31.35 -14.51
N LYS A 170 -14.62 -31.79 -14.54
CA LYS A 170 -13.83 -31.89 -15.79
C LYS A 170 -14.04 -33.21 -16.56
N ILE A 171 -14.74 -34.19 -15.99
CA ILE A 171 -14.95 -35.52 -16.60
C ILE A 171 -16.32 -35.63 -17.33
N GLY A 172 -17.12 -34.57 -17.34
CA GLY A 172 -18.48 -34.57 -17.87
C GLY A 172 -18.73 -33.84 -19.19
N VAL A 173 -17.67 -33.54 -19.97
CA VAL A 173 -17.82 -32.93 -21.31
C VAL A 173 -16.94 -33.70 -22.31
N GLU A 174 -17.42 -34.82 -22.77
CA GLU A 174 -17.15 -35.43 -24.06
C GLU A 174 -18.47 -35.70 -24.78
#